data_e6f66c7138a964db7a938442cb03e176
#
_entry.id   e6f66c7138a964db7a938442cb03e176
#
_cell.length_a   1.000
_cell.length_b   1.000
_cell.length_c   1.000
_cell.angle_alpha   90.00
_cell.angle_beta   90.00
_cell.angle_gamma   90.00
#
_symmetry.space_group_name_H-M   'P 1'
#
loop_
_entity.id
_entity.type
_entity.pdbx_description
1 polymer ?
#
loop_
_entity_poly.entity_id
_entity_poly.type
_entity_poly.pdbx_seq_one_letter_code
_entity_poly.pdbx_strand_id
1 'polypeptide(L)'
;KRVESIRVVFTIAKNELSKPGTKRLHLKVTDPNSQVLTDGGSNFEFEGKQIAYTSMDDIDYKNSKKDVVMYAKNFASDKFLPGAYNVQIFCEGNMIGETSVTFK
;
A
#
# COMPACT_ATOMS: atom_id res chain seq x y z
N LYS A 1 23.07 4.82 6.97
CA LYS A 1 22.28 5.57 6.01
C LYS A 1 20.79 5.45 6.33
N ARG A 2 20.11 6.55 6.25
CA ARG A 2 18.68 6.61 6.60
C ARG A 2 17.83 6.15 5.41
N VAL A 3 16.82 5.33 5.71
CA VAL A 3 15.79 4.94 4.73
C VAL A 3 14.63 5.93 4.85
N GLU A 4 14.29 6.61 3.76
CA GLU A 4 13.24 7.62 3.77
C GLU A 4 11.90 7.10 3.29
N SER A 5 11.90 6.02 2.51
CA SER A 5 10.68 5.40 2.03
C SER A 5 10.92 3.94 1.71
N ILE A 6 9.84 3.17 1.70
CA ILE A 6 9.86 1.78 1.26
C ILE A 6 9.26 1.76 -0.15
N ARG A 7 10.01 1.19 -1.09
CA ARG A 7 9.54 1.01 -2.46
C ARG A 7 8.84 -0.32 -2.57
N VAL A 8 7.57 -0.28 -2.93
CA VAL A 8 6.73 -1.48 -3.06
C VAL A 8 6.46 -1.73 -4.53
N VAL A 9 6.86 -2.90 -5.02
CA VAL A 9 6.64 -3.31 -6.42
C VAL A 9 5.72 -4.51 -6.41
N PHE A 10 4.65 -4.45 -7.19
CA PHE A 10 3.73 -5.59 -7.29
C PHE A 10 3.12 -5.64 -8.69
N THR A 11 2.54 -6.79 -9.01
CA THR A 11 1.94 -7.02 -10.31
C THR A 11 0.45 -7.33 -10.14
N ILE A 12 -0.38 -6.62 -10.89
CA ILE A 12 -1.81 -6.92 -10.98
C ILE A 12 -1.98 -7.90 -12.14
N ALA A 13 -2.50 -9.08 -11.83
CA ALA A 13 -2.68 -10.10 -12.84
C ALA A 13 -3.80 -9.73 -13.81
N LYS A 14 -3.77 -10.33 -15.00
CA LYS A 14 -4.84 -10.18 -15.97
C LYS A 14 -6.16 -10.62 -15.36
N ASN A 15 -7.20 -9.81 -15.54
CA ASN A 15 -8.56 -10.09 -15.03
C ASN A 15 -8.67 -10.08 -13.51
N GLU A 16 -7.69 -9.55 -12.79
CA GLU A 16 -7.75 -9.46 -11.33
C GLU A 16 -8.77 -8.42 -10.88
N LEU A 17 -8.88 -7.32 -11.63
CA LEU A 17 -9.85 -6.25 -11.34
C LEU A 17 -11.05 -6.40 -12.27
N SER A 18 -12.20 -5.81 -11.87
CA SER A 18 -13.48 -6.09 -12.51
C SER A 18 -13.58 -5.60 -13.94
N LYS A 19 -13.03 -4.42 -14.25
CA LYS A 19 -13.13 -3.81 -15.59
C LYS A 19 -11.93 -2.95 -15.89
N PRO A 20 -11.64 -2.71 -17.18
CA PRO A 20 -10.64 -1.71 -17.55
C PRO A 20 -11.06 -0.32 -17.11
N GLY A 21 -10.10 0.56 -16.92
CA GLY A 21 -10.33 1.95 -16.56
C GLY A 21 -9.37 2.40 -15.48
N THR A 22 -9.58 3.62 -15.02
CA THR A 22 -8.78 4.18 -13.93
C THR A 22 -9.17 3.50 -12.62
N LYS A 23 -8.17 2.97 -11.91
CA LYS A 23 -8.36 2.29 -10.64
C LYS A 23 -7.55 2.98 -9.57
N ARG A 24 -8.15 3.20 -8.42
CA ARG A 24 -7.46 3.79 -7.28
C ARG A 24 -6.94 2.68 -6.37
N LEU A 25 -5.65 2.74 -6.08
CA LEU A 25 -4.99 1.78 -5.21
C LEU A 25 -4.66 2.46 -3.88
N HIS A 26 -4.86 1.74 -2.79
CA HIS A 26 -4.46 2.20 -1.47
C HIS A 26 -3.40 1.25 -0.92
N LEU A 27 -2.29 1.82 -0.48
CA LEU A 27 -1.19 1.06 0.13
C LEU A 27 -1.23 1.30 1.64
N LYS A 28 -1.29 0.23 2.40
CA LYS A 28 -1.27 0.29 3.85
C LYS A 28 -0.04 -0.44 4.36
N VAL A 29 0.84 0.27 5.04
CA VAL A 29 2.04 -0.32 5.63
C VAL A 29 1.93 -0.18 7.14
N THR A 30 2.02 -1.31 7.84
CA THR A 30 1.93 -1.37 9.30
C THR A 30 3.31 -1.67 9.86
N ASP A 31 3.76 -0.89 10.83
CA ASP A 31 5.11 -1.03 11.39
C ASP A 31 5.19 -2.18 12.40
N PRO A 32 6.40 -2.47 12.93
CA PRO A 32 6.55 -3.59 13.90
C PRO A 32 5.75 -3.41 15.19
N ASN A 33 5.29 -2.18 15.48
CA ASN A 33 4.47 -1.91 16.66
C ASN A 33 2.98 -1.92 16.33
N SER A 34 2.59 -2.46 15.16
CA SER A 34 1.20 -2.55 14.70
C SER A 34 0.55 -1.20 14.44
N GLN A 35 1.36 -0.19 14.11
CA GLN A 35 0.85 1.13 13.76
C GLN A 35 0.99 1.38 12.27
N VAL A 36 -0.06 1.94 11.66
CA VAL A 36 -0.04 2.25 10.23
C VAL A 36 0.82 3.47 9.99
N LEU A 37 1.67 3.42 8.97
CA LEU A 37 2.42 4.59 8.53
C LEU A 37 1.45 5.51 7.81
N THR A 38 1.09 6.62 8.42
CA THR A 38 0.07 7.51 7.89
C THR A 38 0.36 8.95 8.30
N ASP A 39 -0.19 9.90 7.53
CA ASP A 39 -0.11 11.32 7.86
C ASP A 39 -1.15 11.72 8.93
N GLY A 40 -1.97 10.78 9.36
CA GLY A 40 -2.98 11.02 10.40
C GLY A 40 -4.33 11.48 9.86
N GLY A 41 -4.43 11.82 8.57
CA GLY A 41 -5.67 12.33 8.01
C GLY A 41 -6.17 11.60 6.79
N SER A 42 -5.43 10.62 6.30
CA SER A 42 -5.78 9.92 5.05
C SER A 42 -6.41 8.58 5.36
N ASN A 43 -7.68 8.42 5.00
CA ASN A 43 -8.44 7.20 5.25
C ASN A 43 -9.22 6.79 4.01
N PHE A 44 -9.53 5.50 3.93
CA PHE A 44 -10.44 4.98 2.90
C PHE A 44 -11.40 4.00 3.54
N GLU A 45 -12.53 3.77 2.89
CA GLU A 45 -13.52 2.83 3.40
C GLU A 45 -13.22 1.42 2.92
N PHE A 46 -13.18 0.48 3.87
CA PHE A 46 -13.00 -0.93 3.58
C PHE A 46 -13.92 -1.73 4.49
N GLU A 47 -14.85 -2.49 3.88
CA GLU A 47 -15.82 -3.31 4.60
C GLU A 47 -16.59 -2.52 5.65
N GLY A 48 -17.02 -1.30 5.28
CA GLY A 48 -17.81 -0.44 6.14
C GLY A 48 -17.05 0.32 7.20
N LYS A 49 -15.73 0.24 7.21
CA LYS A 49 -14.89 0.91 8.20
C LYS A 49 -13.92 1.88 7.54
N GLN A 50 -13.59 2.96 8.25
CA GLN A 50 -12.57 3.90 7.79
C GLN A 50 -11.21 3.39 8.26
N ILE A 51 -10.33 3.13 7.29
CA ILE A 51 -9.00 2.57 7.55
C ILE A 51 -7.95 3.57 7.06
N ALA A 52 -6.96 3.85 7.91
CA ALA A 52 -5.84 4.70 7.53
C ALA A 52 -5.00 4.00 6.45
N TYR A 53 -4.46 4.79 5.50
CA TYR A 53 -3.57 4.26 4.48
C TYR A 53 -2.28 5.06 4.42
N THR A 54 -1.24 4.46 3.83
CA THR A 54 0.09 5.05 3.75
C THR A 54 0.24 5.89 2.49
N SER A 55 -0.20 5.37 1.35
CA SER A 55 -0.17 6.13 0.10
C SER A 55 -1.28 5.64 -0.83
N MET A 56 -1.54 6.44 -1.85
CA MET A 56 -2.61 6.19 -2.82
C MET A 56 -2.09 6.51 -4.20
N ASP A 57 -2.52 5.76 -5.19
CA ASP A 57 -2.16 6.01 -6.58
C ASP A 57 -3.30 5.59 -7.49
N ASP A 58 -3.47 6.31 -8.59
CA ASP A 58 -4.45 5.96 -9.62
C ASP A 58 -3.69 5.35 -10.80
N ILE A 59 -4.15 4.19 -11.26
CA ILE A 59 -3.53 3.51 -12.39
C ILE A 59 -4.54 3.33 -13.53
N ASP A 60 -4.02 3.20 -14.73
CA ASP A 60 -4.83 2.87 -15.91
C ASP A 60 -4.76 1.37 -16.13
N TYR A 61 -5.84 0.68 -15.78
CA TYR A 61 -5.91 -0.78 -15.87
C TYR A 61 -6.58 -1.17 -17.19
N LYS A 62 -5.91 -1.99 -17.98
CA LYS A 62 -6.39 -2.39 -19.32
C LYS A 62 -6.75 -3.87 -19.42
N ASN A 63 -7.07 -4.47 -18.29
CA ASN A 63 -7.45 -5.88 -18.19
C ASN A 63 -6.33 -6.81 -18.70
N SER A 64 -5.10 -6.38 -18.47
CA SER A 64 -3.91 -7.16 -18.77
C SER A 64 -2.94 -7.01 -17.60
N LYS A 65 -1.96 -7.89 -17.54
CA LYS A 65 -0.93 -7.83 -16.50
C LYS A 65 -0.33 -6.43 -16.42
N LYS A 66 -0.21 -5.89 -15.21
CA LYS A 66 0.34 -4.55 -15.02
C LYS A 66 1.24 -4.51 -13.79
N ASP A 67 2.46 -4.01 -13.98
CA ASP A 67 3.40 -3.80 -12.88
C ASP A 67 3.17 -2.42 -12.29
N VAL A 68 3.15 -2.34 -10.96
CA VAL A 68 2.89 -1.10 -10.24
C VAL A 68 3.97 -0.88 -9.21
N VAL A 69 4.41 0.37 -9.06
CA VAL A 69 5.36 0.78 -8.04
C VAL A 69 4.69 1.84 -7.17
N MET A 70 4.70 1.62 -5.86
CA MET A 70 4.20 2.59 -4.89
C MET A 70 5.25 2.80 -3.81
N TYR A 71 5.20 3.94 -3.14
CA TYR A 71 6.16 4.28 -2.11
C TYR A 71 5.46 4.50 -0.78
N ALA A 72 6.03 3.93 0.29
CA ALA A 72 5.58 4.13 1.65
C ALA A 72 6.55 5.07 2.35
N LYS A 73 6.09 6.27 2.66
CA LYS A 73 6.89 7.27 3.33
C LYS A 73 6.84 7.07 4.85
N ASN A 74 7.94 7.37 5.52
CA ASN A 74 7.93 7.32 6.98
C ASN A 74 7.48 8.67 7.53
N PHE A 75 6.27 8.72 8.06
CA PHE A 75 5.70 9.96 8.58
C PHE A 75 6.05 10.20 10.06
N ALA A 76 6.50 9.17 10.76
CA ALA A 76 6.62 9.23 12.21
C ALA A 76 8.03 9.54 12.73
N SER A 77 9.06 9.28 11.95
CA SER A 77 10.42 9.46 12.41
C SER A 77 11.39 9.60 11.24
N ASP A 78 12.64 9.93 11.55
CA ASP A 78 13.67 10.12 10.54
C ASP A 78 14.16 8.82 9.92
N LYS A 79 13.85 7.68 10.53
CA LYS A 79 14.25 6.39 9.99
C LYS A 79 13.24 5.33 10.41
N PHE A 80 13.20 4.26 9.63
CA PHE A 80 12.32 3.15 9.93
C PHE A 80 12.86 2.33 11.09
N LEU A 81 11.95 1.88 11.97
CA LEU A 81 12.32 1.00 13.07
C LEU A 81 12.74 -0.36 12.53
N PRO A 82 13.66 -1.07 13.21
CA PRO A 82 13.94 -2.45 12.82
C PRO A 82 12.75 -3.35 13.12
N GLY A 83 12.61 -4.40 12.35
CA GLY A 83 11.54 -5.36 12.53
C GLY A 83 10.74 -5.58 11.25
N ALA A 84 9.63 -6.30 11.38
CA ALA A 84 8.79 -6.69 10.26
C ALA A 84 7.70 -5.66 10.00
N TYR A 85 7.57 -5.24 8.75
CA TYR A 85 6.51 -4.36 8.28
C TYR A 85 5.54 -5.16 7.43
N ASN A 86 4.24 -5.00 7.68
CA ASN A 86 3.21 -5.65 6.88
C ASN A 86 2.73 -4.67 5.81
N VAL A 87 2.69 -5.14 4.56
CA VAL A 87 2.32 -4.33 3.40
C VAL A 87 1.05 -4.91 2.80
N GLN A 88 0.01 -4.10 2.71
CA GLN A 88 -1.27 -4.50 2.13
C GLN A 88 -1.68 -3.53 1.04
N ILE A 89 -2.25 -4.05 -0.05
CA ILE A 89 -2.68 -3.26 -1.19
C ILE A 89 -4.16 -3.52 -1.41
N PHE A 90 -4.94 -2.44 -1.54
CA PHE A 90 -6.38 -2.50 -1.68
C PHE A 90 -6.83 -1.83 -2.96
N CYS A 91 -7.86 -2.39 -3.60
CA CYS A 91 -8.49 -1.82 -4.77
C CYS A 91 -9.93 -2.32 -4.88
N GLU A 92 -10.85 -1.43 -5.23
CA GLU A 92 -12.26 -1.79 -5.45
C GLU A 92 -12.89 -2.52 -4.27
N GLY A 93 -12.54 -2.12 -3.04
CA GLY A 93 -13.10 -2.73 -1.84
C GLY A 93 -12.52 -4.07 -1.48
N ASN A 94 -11.42 -4.48 -2.12
CA ASN A 94 -10.77 -5.77 -1.86
C ASN A 94 -9.30 -5.59 -1.59
N MET A 95 -8.75 -6.47 -0.76
CA MET A 95 -7.31 -6.56 -0.58
C MET A 95 -6.76 -7.41 -1.72
N ILE A 96 -5.96 -6.82 -2.60
CA ILE A 96 -5.45 -7.51 -3.78
C ILE A 96 -4.01 -7.99 -3.63
N GLY A 97 -3.33 -7.61 -2.55
CA GLY A 97 -1.98 -8.09 -2.30
C GLY A 97 -1.57 -7.87 -0.85
N GLU A 98 -0.70 -8.74 -0.37
CA GLU A 98 -0.15 -8.63 0.97
C GLU A 98 1.24 -9.27 1.00
N THR A 99 2.18 -8.58 1.65
CA THR A 99 3.52 -9.11 1.83
C THR A 99 4.13 -8.48 3.09
N SER A 100 5.35 -8.86 3.41
CA SER A 100 6.06 -8.25 4.51
C SER A 100 7.49 -7.95 4.12
N VAL A 101 8.08 -6.95 4.80
CA VAL A 101 9.46 -6.53 4.63
C VAL A 101 10.07 -6.45 6.02
N THR A 102 11.29 -6.95 6.18
CA THR A 102 11.97 -6.89 7.47
C THR A 102 13.23 -6.05 7.36
N PHE A 103 13.35 -5.07 8.26
CA PHE A 103 14.58 -4.28 8.42
C PHE A 103 15.34 -4.77 9.63
N LYS A 104 16.64 -4.85 9.49
CA LYS A 104 17.51 -5.31 10.58
C LYS A 104 18.16 -4.19 11.36
#